data_3320d315acde63abaf1799847282af2b
#
_entry.id   3320d315acde63abaf1799847282af2b
#
_cell.length_a   1.000
_cell.length_b   1.000
_cell.length_c   1.000
_cell.angle_alpha   90.00
_cell.angle_beta   90.00
_cell.angle_gamma   90.00
#
_symmetry.space_group_name_H-M   'P 1'
#
loop_
_entity.id
_entity.type
_entity.pdbx_description
1 polymer ?
#
loop_
_entity_poly.entity_id
_entity_poly.type
_entity_poly.pdbx_seq_one_letter_code
_entity_poly.pdbx_strand_id
1 'polypeptide(L)'
;MVLQNESDKDINLGHRCYMEKTNKTALLLINTGSPDAATVEAVRRYLAEFLGDRRIVELPRWKWWPILHGIILRTRPKKSAERYKSVWTDEGAPLIVHTKRTASALEAELGIPVYWSMRYGSPSTASVLDAMRADGIDRVLVMPMFAQYASQTTAACLDGISEYQLSHVDVPAVRTIHDYHDDPAYIDALATHVRAYWDKHGAPVSMGGRLVMSFHGIPKASSDRGDVYEAQCRRTAELLAQRLGLERDQWCLCFQSRFGRDEWLRPYTVDSVRELGAAGVTRVDVVCPGFAADCLETIEEINDELRREYLSAFRGGGQSEFHYIDALNESPEAVKAYATIVRREAAGWL
;
A
#
# COMPACT_ATOMS: atom_id res chain seq x y z
N MET A 1 -52.04 -64.87 -9.90
CA MET A 1 -52.46 -63.67 -10.61
C MET A 1 -51.46 -62.56 -10.18
N VAL A 2 -50.55 -62.28 -11.12
CA VAL A 2 -49.34 -61.51 -10.90
C VAL A 2 -49.73 -60.05 -11.08
N LEU A 3 -49.34 -59.20 -10.14
CA LEU A 3 -49.23 -57.74 -10.32
C LEU A 3 -47.77 -57.37 -10.39
N GLN A 4 -47.34 -56.98 -11.58
CA GLN A 4 -46.05 -56.45 -11.90
C GLN A 4 -45.87 -55.04 -11.30
N ASN A 5 -44.74 -54.87 -10.68
CA ASN A 5 -44.18 -53.58 -10.24
C ASN A 5 -43.75 -52.76 -11.45
N GLU A 6 -44.32 -51.57 -11.61
CA GLU A 6 -43.70 -50.47 -12.35
C GLU A 6 -43.25 -49.42 -11.37
N SER A 7 -42.02 -49.08 -11.48
CA SER A 7 -41.40 -47.73 -11.42
C SER A 7 -40.15 -47.63 -10.57
N ASP A 8 -39.06 -48.00 -11.20
CA ASP A 8 -37.83 -47.33 -10.91
C ASP A 8 -37.65 -46.21 -11.94
N LYS A 9 -38.20 -45.05 -11.64
CA LYS A 9 -37.76 -43.81 -12.30
C LYS A 9 -36.46 -43.38 -11.63
N ASP A 10 -35.37 -43.63 -12.33
CA ASP A 10 -34.04 -43.08 -12.05
C ASP A 10 -34.15 -41.58 -11.79
N ILE A 11 -34.14 -41.20 -10.53
CA ILE A 11 -33.78 -39.84 -10.13
C ILE A 11 -32.28 -39.73 -10.31
N ASN A 12 -31.87 -39.31 -11.49
CA ASN A 12 -30.51 -38.91 -11.80
C ASN A 12 -30.24 -37.61 -11.04
N LEU A 13 -30.05 -37.71 -9.73
CA LEU A 13 -29.44 -36.69 -8.90
C LEU A 13 -28.01 -36.61 -9.38
N GLY A 14 -27.75 -35.64 -10.28
CA GLY A 14 -26.42 -35.29 -10.70
C GLY A 14 -25.51 -35.21 -9.48
N HIS A 15 -24.68 -36.20 -9.33
CA HIS A 15 -23.54 -36.19 -8.39
C HIS A 15 -22.68 -35.02 -8.83
N ARG A 16 -22.94 -33.83 -8.26
CA ARG A 16 -21.89 -32.81 -8.19
C ARG A 16 -20.76 -33.51 -7.47
N CYS A 17 -19.70 -33.82 -8.23
CA CYS A 17 -18.46 -34.29 -7.70
C CYS A 17 -18.07 -33.34 -6.57
N TYR A 18 -18.13 -33.82 -5.35
CA TYR A 18 -17.54 -33.16 -4.21
C TYR A 18 -16.05 -33.08 -4.55
N MET A 19 -15.59 -31.94 -5.08
CA MET A 19 -14.17 -31.73 -5.28
C MET A 19 -13.57 -31.83 -3.88
N GLU A 20 -12.75 -32.85 -3.65
CA GLU A 20 -11.96 -32.94 -2.44
C GLU A 20 -11.25 -31.58 -2.26
N LYS A 21 -11.45 -30.97 -1.08
CA LYS A 21 -10.73 -29.74 -0.76
C LYS A 21 -9.24 -30.07 -0.81
N THR A 22 -8.55 -29.47 -1.74
CA THR A 22 -7.11 -29.73 -1.95
C THR A 22 -6.26 -29.17 -0.82
N ASN A 23 -6.84 -28.36 0.08
CA ASN A 23 -6.14 -27.58 1.11
C ASN A 23 -5.01 -26.70 0.55
N LYS A 24 -5.12 -26.35 -0.73
CA LYS A 24 -4.11 -25.54 -1.40
C LYS A 24 -4.15 -24.10 -0.89
N THR A 25 -3.06 -23.69 -0.29
CA THR A 25 -2.91 -22.34 0.28
C THR A 25 -2.18 -21.43 -0.70
N ALA A 26 -2.61 -20.17 -0.80
CA ALA A 26 -1.92 -19.12 -1.53
C ALA A 26 -1.89 -17.82 -0.74
N LEU A 27 -0.92 -16.96 -1.07
CA LEU A 27 -0.83 -15.59 -0.59
C LEU A 27 -1.46 -14.66 -1.63
N LEU A 28 -2.24 -13.68 -1.16
CA LEU A 28 -2.76 -12.60 -1.99
C LEU A 28 -2.24 -11.25 -1.45
N LEU A 29 -1.40 -10.59 -2.23
CA LEU A 29 -0.97 -9.21 -1.97
C LEU A 29 -2.02 -8.24 -2.52
N ILE A 30 -2.41 -7.23 -1.74
CA ILE A 30 -3.32 -6.18 -2.20
C ILE A 30 -2.70 -4.81 -1.97
N ASN A 31 -2.59 -4.02 -3.04
CA ASN A 31 -2.14 -2.63 -2.95
C ASN A 31 -3.27 -1.67 -3.38
N THR A 32 -3.07 -0.36 -3.17
CA THR A 32 -4.08 0.67 -3.52
C THR A 32 -4.47 0.59 -4.99
N GLY A 33 -3.48 0.59 -5.86
CA GLY A 33 -3.67 0.60 -7.30
C GLY A 33 -3.17 1.86 -7.99
N SER A 34 -3.27 1.84 -9.31
CA SER A 34 -2.80 2.90 -10.20
C SER A 34 -3.64 2.88 -11.49
N PRO A 35 -3.70 3.98 -12.26
CA PRO A 35 -4.30 3.93 -13.59
C PRO A 35 -3.62 2.91 -14.49
N ASP A 36 -4.37 2.31 -15.43
CA ASP A 36 -3.82 1.36 -16.43
C ASP A 36 -2.84 2.01 -17.42
N ALA A 37 -2.92 3.32 -17.58
CA ALA A 37 -2.05 4.12 -18.43
C ALA A 37 -1.99 5.57 -17.94
N ALA A 38 -0.91 6.28 -18.25
CA ALA A 38 -0.74 7.71 -17.93
C ALA A 38 -1.54 8.60 -18.91
N THR A 39 -2.79 8.24 -19.22
CA THR A 39 -3.70 8.99 -20.08
C THR A 39 -4.85 9.60 -19.28
N VAL A 40 -5.44 10.67 -19.80
CA VAL A 40 -6.57 11.34 -19.13
C VAL A 40 -7.75 10.40 -18.91
N GLU A 41 -8.02 9.51 -19.86
CA GLU A 41 -9.11 8.54 -19.82
C GLU A 41 -8.89 7.46 -18.76
N ALA A 42 -7.69 6.88 -18.72
CA ALA A 42 -7.33 5.86 -17.72
C ALA A 42 -7.33 6.44 -16.31
N VAL A 43 -6.73 7.62 -16.15
CA VAL A 43 -6.73 8.36 -14.87
C VAL A 43 -8.15 8.72 -14.43
N ARG A 44 -9.05 9.11 -15.36
CA ARG A 44 -10.45 9.39 -15.02
C ARG A 44 -11.17 8.15 -14.49
N ARG A 45 -10.97 6.97 -15.12
CA ARG A 45 -11.55 5.70 -14.64
C ARG A 45 -11.05 5.36 -13.25
N TYR A 46 -9.75 5.38 -13.07
CA TYR A 46 -9.11 5.14 -11.77
C TYR A 46 -9.61 6.08 -10.68
N LEU A 47 -9.65 7.39 -10.94
CA LEU A 47 -10.15 8.37 -9.98
C LEU A 47 -11.65 8.21 -9.68
N ALA A 48 -12.45 7.74 -10.63
CA ALA A 48 -13.86 7.48 -10.40
C ALA A 48 -14.05 6.32 -9.42
N GLU A 49 -13.28 5.26 -9.55
CA GLU A 49 -13.28 4.11 -8.65
C GLU A 49 -12.73 4.49 -7.29
N PHE A 50 -11.51 5.03 -7.23
CA PHE A 50 -10.81 5.42 -6.01
C PHE A 50 -11.61 6.43 -5.18
N LEU A 51 -11.96 7.58 -5.74
CA LEU A 51 -12.74 8.62 -5.05
C LEU A 51 -14.22 8.25 -4.89
N GLY A 52 -14.67 7.23 -5.59
CA GLY A 52 -15.96 6.60 -5.42
C GLY A 52 -16.08 5.76 -4.15
N ASP A 53 -15.02 5.32 -3.53
CA ASP A 53 -15.06 4.52 -2.31
C ASP A 53 -15.43 5.37 -1.08
N ARG A 54 -16.29 4.80 -0.20
CA ARG A 54 -16.70 5.46 1.05
C ARG A 54 -15.57 5.56 2.06
N ARG A 55 -14.60 4.64 1.99
CA ARG A 55 -13.40 4.67 2.84
C ARG A 55 -12.48 5.82 2.48
N ILE A 56 -12.46 6.21 1.21
CA ILE A 56 -11.59 7.30 0.71
C ILE A 56 -12.26 8.65 0.91
N VAL A 57 -13.57 8.75 0.61
CA VAL A 57 -14.33 9.98 0.79
C VAL A 57 -15.58 9.70 1.60
N GLU A 58 -15.54 10.05 2.87
CA GLU A 58 -16.56 9.74 3.88
C GLU A 58 -17.81 10.67 3.78
N LEU A 59 -17.99 11.36 2.68
CA LEU A 59 -19.16 12.19 2.47
C LEU A 59 -20.38 11.34 2.05
N PRO A 60 -21.61 11.71 2.48
CA PRO A 60 -22.83 11.08 2.00
C PRO A 60 -22.90 11.08 0.46
N ARG A 61 -23.25 9.93 -0.14
CA ARG A 61 -23.23 9.72 -1.60
C ARG A 61 -23.99 10.81 -2.37
N TRP A 62 -25.17 11.21 -1.91
CA TRP A 62 -25.99 12.22 -2.55
C TRP A 62 -25.32 13.62 -2.62
N LYS A 63 -24.41 13.93 -1.68
CA LYS A 63 -23.58 15.15 -1.71
C LYS A 63 -22.35 14.97 -2.58
N TRP A 64 -21.68 13.80 -2.44
CA TRP A 64 -20.39 13.59 -3.09
C TRP A 64 -20.51 13.28 -4.58
N TRP A 65 -21.52 12.50 -5.00
CA TRP A 65 -21.68 12.06 -6.38
C TRP A 65 -21.75 13.20 -7.41
N PRO A 66 -22.54 14.28 -7.21
CA PRO A 66 -22.52 15.44 -8.09
C PRO A 66 -21.16 16.14 -8.15
N ILE A 67 -20.43 16.22 -7.04
CA ILE A 67 -19.10 16.84 -6.97
C ILE A 67 -18.09 15.97 -7.73
N LEU A 68 -18.09 14.67 -7.49
CA LEU A 68 -17.18 13.73 -8.14
C LEU A 68 -17.37 13.77 -9.65
N HIS A 69 -18.58 13.51 -10.15
CA HIS A 69 -18.86 13.39 -11.59
C HIS A 69 -19.00 14.73 -12.31
N GLY A 70 -19.50 15.76 -11.61
CA GLY A 70 -19.72 17.10 -12.19
C GLY A 70 -18.45 17.94 -12.24
N ILE A 71 -17.57 17.81 -11.27
CA ILE A 71 -16.39 18.68 -11.12
C ILE A 71 -15.09 17.89 -11.17
N ILE A 72 -14.87 16.97 -10.21
CA ILE A 72 -13.56 16.34 -10.01
C ILE A 72 -13.11 15.55 -11.25
N LEU A 73 -13.95 14.66 -11.76
CA LEU A 73 -13.62 13.82 -12.92
C LEU A 73 -13.55 14.59 -14.25
N ARG A 74 -13.95 15.86 -14.26
CA ARG A 74 -13.80 16.75 -15.42
C ARG A 74 -12.52 17.58 -15.36
N THR A 75 -12.07 17.95 -14.18
CA THR A 75 -10.97 18.91 -13.99
C THR A 75 -9.64 18.25 -13.58
N ARG A 76 -9.66 17.27 -12.68
CA ARG A 76 -8.44 16.65 -12.15
C ARG A 76 -7.71 15.69 -13.10
N PRO A 77 -8.38 14.86 -13.95
CA PRO A 77 -7.69 13.83 -14.70
C PRO A 77 -6.54 14.33 -15.57
N LYS A 78 -6.68 15.51 -16.18
CA LYS A 78 -5.63 16.11 -17.03
C LYS A 78 -4.35 16.39 -16.22
N LYS A 79 -4.48 17.09 -15.08
CA LYS A 79 -3.34 17.41 -14.22
C LYS A 79 -2.73 16.12 -13.62
N SER A 80 -3.56 15.19 -13.18
CA SER A 80 -3.07 13.93 -12.63
C SER A 80 -2.39 13.06 -13.69
N ALA A 81 -2.87 13.05 -14.94
CA ALA A 81 -2.21 12.32 -16.03
C ALA A 81 -0.78 12.84 -16.30
N GLU A 82 -0.57 14.17 -16.25
CA GLU A 82 0.77 14.75 -16.40
C GLU A 82 1.71 14.30 -15.24
N ARG A 83 1.20 14.25 -14.01
CA ARG A 83 1.98 13.74 -12.87
C ARG A 83 2.29 12.24 -13.03
N TYR A 84 1.34 11.42 -13.47
CA TYR A 84 1.59 10.00 -13.76
C TYR A 84 2.61 9.81 -14.87
N LYS A 85 2.60 10.65 -15.92
CA LYS A 85 3.61 10.58 -17.00
C LYS A 85 5.03 10.80 -16.49
N SER A 86 5.23 11.68 -15.50
CA SER A 86 6.58 11.96 -14.98
C SER A 86 7.21 10.80 -14.22
N VAL A 87 6.39 9.86 -13.71
CA VAL A 87 6.87 8.69 -12.95
C VAL A 87 6.68 7.37 -13.72
N TRP A 88 6.08 7.43 -14.92
CA TRP A 88 5.76 6.24 -15.70
C TRP A 88 7.01 5.60 -16.27
N THR A 89 7.16 4.29 -16.06
CA THR A 89 8.27 3.52 -16.61
C THR A 89 7.88 2.80 -17.90
N ASP A 90 8.85 2.21 -18.60
CA ASP A 90 8.59 1.38 -19.79
C ASP A 90 7.73 0.15 -19.45
N GLU A 91 7.75 -0.31 -18.19
CA GLU A 91 6.94 -1.44 -17.71
C GLU A 91 5.56 -1.02 -17.16
N GLY A 92 5.31 0.27 -16.97
CA GLY A 92 4.05 0.81 -16.45
C GLY A 92 4.20 1.65 -15.20
N ALA A 93 3.12 1.72 -14.42
CA ALA A 93 3.11 2.43 -13.13
C ALA A 93 4.04 1.75 -12.11
N PRO A 94 4.96 2.49 -11.44
CA PRO A 94 5.90 1.91 -10.47
C PRO A 94 5.22 1.03 -9.42
N LEU A 95 4.12 1.50 -8.83
CA LEU A 95 3.36 0.74 -7.83
C LEU A 95 2.96 -0.67 -8.31
N ILE A 96 2.49 -0.77 -9.55
CA ILE A 96 2.09 -2.05 -10.16
C ILE A 96 3.31 -2.91 -10.42
N VAL A 97 4.36 -2.33 -11.00
CA VAL A 97 5.61 -3.04 -11.34
C VAL A 97 6.24 -3.65 -10.09
N HIS A 98 6.44 -2.85 -9.05
CA HIS A 98 7.03 -3.31 -7.80
C HIS A 98 6.14 -4.31 -7.05
N THR A 99 4.82 -4.10 -7.02
CA THR A 99 3.90 -5.09 -6.40
C THR A 99 3.98 -6.44 -7.10
N LYS A 100 3.99 -6.45 -8.45
CA LYS A 100 4.15 -7.67 -9.26
C LYS A 100 5.48 -8.37 -8.99
N ARG A 101 6.58 -7.62 -8.96
CA ARG A 101 7.93 -8.17 -8.70
C ARG A 101 8.05 -8.70 -7.28
N THR A 102 7.49 -8.00 -6.29
CA THR A 102 7.40 -8.46 -4.90
C THR A 102 6.64 -9.79 -4.80
N ALA A 103 5.50 -9.93 -5.52
CA ALA A 103 4.75 -11.17 -5.55
C ALA A 103 5.59 -12.33 -6.13
N SER A 104 6.27 -12.10 -7.25
CA SER A 104 7.13 -13.12 -7.87
C SER A 104 8.31 -13.53 -6.97
N ALA A 105 8.93 -12.57 -6.28
CA ALA A 105 10.03 -12.84 -5.36
C ALA A 105 9.55 -13.61 -4.11
N LEU A 106 8.36 -13.27 -3.59
CA LEU A 106 7.75 -13.99 -2.46
C LEU A 106 7.32 -15.41 -2.86
N GLU A 107 6.83 -15.62 -4.07
CA GLU A 107 6.50 -16.96 -4.57
C GLU A 107 7.73 -17.85 -4.57
N ALA A 108 8.86 -17.34 -5.08
CA ALA A 108 10.14 -18.06 -5.07
C ALA A 108 10.66 -18.34 -3.64
N GLU A 109 10.51 -17.39 -2.71
CA GLU A 109 10.97 -17.50 -1.32
C GLU A 109 10.08 -18.43 -0.48
N LEU A 110 8.77 -18.39 -0.69
CA LEU A 110 7.79 -19.14 0.12
C LEU A 110 7.53 -20.55 -0.42
N GLY A 111 7.69 -20.79 -1.72
CA GLY A 111 7.35 -22.05 -2.38
C GLY A 111 5.84 -22.33 -2.45
N ILE A 112 5.00 -21.31 -2.33
CA ILE A 112 3.56 -21.37 -2.50
C ILE A 112 3.12 -20.35 -3.55
N PRO A 113 1.96 -20.52 -4.22
CA PRO A 113 1.44 -19.53 -5.16
C PRO A 113 1.23 -18.17 -4.50
N VAL A 114 1.72 -17.11 -5.15
CA VAL A 114 1.54 -15.73 -4.70
C VAL A 114 0.84 -14.94 -5.79
N TYR A 115 -0.34 -14.45 -5.47
CA TYR A 115 -1.15 -13.59 -6.33
C TYR A 115 -1.05 -12.15 -5.85
N TRP A 116 -1.33 -11.21 -6.74
CA TRP A 116 -1.40 -9.80 -6.42
C TRP A 116 -2.59 -9.14 -7.10
N SER A 117 -3.17 -8.17 -6.43
CA SER A 117 -4.29 -7.39 -6.95
C SER A 117 -4.21 -5.94 -6.49
N MET A 118 -5.02 -5.12 -7.14
CA MET A 118 -5.23 -3.74 -6.78
C MET A 118 -6.62 -3.55 -6.20
N ARG A 119 -6.73 -2.74 -5.15
CA ARG A 119 -8.05 -2.36 -4.61
C ARG A 119 -8.82 -1.54 -5.64
N TYR A 120 -8.11 -0.66 -6.37
CA TYR A 120 -8.66 0.18 -7.44
C TYR A 120 -7.83 0.01 -8.71
N GLY A 121 -8.49 -0.18 -9.85
CA GLY A 121 -7.84 -0.47 -11.14
C GLY A 121 -7.60 -1.96 -11.37
N SER A 122 -6.54 -2.28 -12.10
CA SER A 122 -6.29 -3.64 -12.60
C SER A 122 -4.96 -4.23 -12.14
N PRO A 123 -4.90 -5.58 -11.87
CA PRO A 123 -6.02 -6.49 -11.80
C PRO A 123 -6.84 -6.27 -10.53
N SER A 124 -8.17 -6.32 -10.65
CA SER A 124 -9.06 -6.12 -9.50
C SER A 124 -9.00 -7.31 -8.53
N THR A 125 -9.26 -7.05 -7.24
CA THR A 125 -9.31 -8.12 -6.21
C THR A 125 -10.30 -9.22 -6.60
N ALA A 126 -11.46 -8.88 -7.14
CA ALA A 126 -12.46 -9.86 -7.57
C ALA A 126 -11.95 -10.75 -8.70
N SER A 127 -11.34 -10.18 -9.75
CA SER A 127 -10.80 -10.95 -10.87
C SER A 127 -9.67 -11.90 -10.47
N VAL A 128 -8.84 -11.49 -9.49
CA VAL A 128 -7.77 -12.34 -8.98
C VAL A 128 -8.31 -13.47 -8.12
N LEU A 129 -9.33 -13.22 -7.30
CA LEU A 129 -10.00 -14.28 -6.54
C LEU A 129 -10.69 -15.31 -7.45
N ASP A 130 -11.27 -14.88 -8.59
CA ASP A 130 -11.79 -15.80 -9.60
C ASP A 130 -10.68 -16.67 -10.22
N ALA A 131 -9.52 -16.09 -10.53
CA ALA A 131 -8.37 -16.84 -11.02
C ALA A 131 -7.87 -17.85 -9.96
N MET A 132 -7.74 -17.42 -8.70
CA MET A 132 -7.35 -18.31 -7.60
C MET A 132 -8.30 -19.49 -7.44
N ARG A 133 -9.62 -19.26 -7.57
CA ARG A 133 -10.62 -20.34 -7.55
C ARG A 133 -10.44 -21.29 -8.73
N ALA A 134 -10.21 -20.77 -9.93
CA ALA A 134 -9.94 -21.60 -11.13
C ALA A 134 -8.70 -22.48 -10.95
N ASP A 135 -7.68 -21.99 -10.21
CA ASP A 135 -6.44 -22.71 -9.88
C ASP A 135 -6.62 -23.67 -8.67
N GLY A 136 -7.83 -23.78 -8.12
CA GLY A 136 -8.17 -24.68 -7.02
C GLY A 136 -7.61 -24.23 -5.67
N ILE A 137 -7.47 -22.94 -5.43
CA ILE A 137 -7.02 -22.40 -4.14
C ILE A 137 -8.20 -22.42 -3.15
N ASP A 138 -8.02 -23.14 -2.04
CA ASP A 138 -9.02 -23.27 -0.98
C ASP A 138 -8.78 -22.34 0.21
N ARG A 139 -7.53 -21.87 0.37
CA ARG A 139 -7.10 -21.04 1.49
C ARG A 139 -6.31 -19.84 0.99
N VAL A 140 -6.74 -18.64 1.35
CA VAL A 140 -6.11 -17.38 0.94
C VAL A 140 -5.67 -16.62 2.17
N LEU A 141 -4.35 -16.44 2.33
CA LEU A 141 -3.82 -15.44 3.24
C LEU A 141 -3.74 -14.12 2.51
N VAL A 142 -4.44 -13.10 2.98
CA VAL A 142 -4.44 -11.76 2.41
C VAL A 142 -3.44 -10.90 3.17
N MET A 143 -2.51 -10.29 2.44
CA MET A 143 -1.56 -9.33 2.96
C MET A 143 -1.76 -7.98 2.24
N PRO A 144 -2.47 -7.03 2.86
CA PRO A 144 -2.47 -5.65 2.38
C PRO A 144 -1.05 -5.08 2.45
N MET A 145 -0.59 -4.42 1.38
CA MET A 145 0.76 -3.88 1.28
C MET A 145 0.91 -2.54 2.02
N PHE A 146 0.36 -2.50 3.24
CA PHE A 146 0.40 -1.36 4.16
C PHE A 146 0.80 -1.86 5.54
N ALA A 147 1.97 -1.44 6.01
CA ALA A 147 2.45 -1.88 7.32
C ALA A 147 1.58 -1.33 8.44
N GLN A 148 1.09 -0.08 8.31
CA GLN A 148 0.18 0.57 9.24
C GLN A 148 -1.27 0.40 8.74
N TYR A 149 -2.15 -0.01 9.66
CA TYR A 149 -3.58 -0.05 9.38
C TYR A 149 -4.15 1.36 9.23
N ALA A 150 -4.97 1.55 8.21
CA ALA A 150 -5.87 2.69 8.10
C ALA A 150 -7.20 2.27 7.49
N SER A 151 -8.25 3.01 7.82
CA SER A 151 -9.58 2.83 7.21
C SER A 151 -9.53 2.93 5.68
N GLN A 152 -8.69 3.84 5.17
CA GLN A 152 -8.55 4.13 3.75
C GLN A 152 -7.68 3.11 2.98
N THR A 153 -6.93 2.27 3.68
CA THR A 153 -6.00 1.31 3.08
C THR A 153 -6.39 -0.13 3.41
N THR A 154 -5.94 -0.66 4.54
CA THR A 154 -6.20 -2.06 4.94
C THR A 154 -7.69 -2.37 4.97
N ALA A 155 -8.51 -1.53 5.61
CA ALA A 155 -9.95 -1.80 5.66
C ALA A 155 -10.61 -1.72 4.28
N ALA A 156 -10.19 -0.80 3.40
CA ALA A 156 -10.69 -0.75 2.04
C ALA A 156 -10.35 -2.03 1.24
N CYS A 157 -9.15 -2.59 1.43
CA CYS A 157 -8.77 -3.88 0.83
C CYS A 157 -9.66 -5.02 1.33
N LEU A 158 -9.92 -5.07 2.64
CA LEU A 158 -10.77 -6.10 3.26
C LEU A 158 -12.26 -5.96 2.85
N ASP A 159 -12.73 -4.73 2.61
CA ASP A 159 -14.06 -4.53 2.02
C ASP A 159 -14.15 -5.21 0.64
N GLY A 160 -13.12 -5.11 -0.22
CA GLY A 160 -13.10 -5.81 -1.51
C GLY A 160 -13.15 -7.34 -1.40
N ILE A 161 -12.49 -7.92 -0.40
CA ILE A 161 -12.61 -9.36 -0.10
C ILE A 161 -14.04 -9.69 0.35
N SER A 162 -14.60 -8.89 1.26
CA SER A 162 -15.95 -9.10 1.78
C SER A 162 -17.03 -8.95 0.69
N GLU A 163 -16.91 -7.97 -0.19
CA GLU A 163 -17.77 -7.77 -1.36
C GLU A 163 -17.78 -9.01 -2.27
N TYR A 164 -16.61 -9.59 -2.51
CA TYR A 164 -16.46 -10.83 -3.26
C TYR A 164 -17.17 -12.00 -2.56
N GLN A 165 -16.92 -12.20 -1.27
CA GLN A 165 -17.53 -13.28 -0.48
C GLN A 165 -19.07 -13.18 -0.44
N LEU A 166 -19.63 -11.97 -0.36
CA LEU A 166 -21.07 -11.74 -0.35
C LEU A 166 -21.71 -12.01 -1.73
N SER A 167 -20.96 -11.93 -2.82
CA SER A 167 -21.46 -12.10 -4.19
C SER A 167 -21.31 -13.52 -4.74
N HIS A 168 -20.60 -14.42 -4.02
CA HIS A 168 -20.33 -15.78 -4.48
C HIS A 168 -20.80 -16.82 -3.46
N VAL A 169 -21.30 -17.96 -3.95
CA VAL A 169 -21.77 -19.07 -3.12
C VAL A 169 -20.62 -19.92 -2.58
N ASP A 170 -19.60 -20.11 -3.42
CA ASP A 170 -18.38 -20.86 -3.08
C ASP A 170 -17.20 -19.92 -3.02
N VAL A 171 -16.56 -19.83 -1.84
CA VAL A 171 -15.49 -18.91 -1.56
C VAL A 171 -14.38 -19.61 -0.77
N PRO A 172 -13.10 -19.25 -0.98
CA PRO A 172 -12.00 -19.81 -0.19
C PRO A 172 -12.08 -19.38 1.28
N ALA A 173 -11.46 -20.16 2.16
CA ALA A 173 -11.20 -19.71 3.51
C ALA A 173 -10.20 -18.57 3.48
N VAL A 174 -10.46 -17.48 4.20
CA VAL A 174 -9.62 -16.27 4.20
C VAL A 174 -9.08 -16.00 5.58
N ARG A 175 -7.78 -15.75 5.67
CA ARG A 175 -7.11 -15.07 6.79
C ARG A 175 -6.54 -13.75 6.29
N THR A 176 -6.43 -12.76 7.18
CA THR A 176 -5.93 -11.44 6.83
C THR A 176 -4.83 -11.02 7.79
N ILE A 177 -3.75 -10.47 7.25
CA ILE A 177 -2.76 -9.73 8.03
C ILE A 177 -3.31 -8.33 8.20
N HIS A 178 -3.61 -7.94 9.44
CA HIS A 178 -4.25 -6.66 9.73
C HIS A 178 -3.26 -5.50 9.63
N ASP A 179 -2.08 -5.67 10.18
CA ASP A 179 -0.96 -4.73 10.15
C ASP A 179 0.35 -5.46 10.51
N TYR A 180 1.47 -4.82 10.25
CA TYR A 180 2.82 -5.29 10.62
C TYR A 180 3.76 -4.11 10.93
N HIS A 181 3.19 -3.00 11.41
CA HIS A 181 3.84 -1.72 11.62
C HIS A 181 4.99 -1.74 12.64
N ASP A 182 4.96 -2.65 13.60
CA ASP A 182 5.97 -2.82 14.65
C ASP A 182 6.64 -4.21 14.62
N ASP A 183 6.37 -4.98 13.57
CA ASP A 183 7.00 -6.29 13.38
C ASP A 183 8.52 -6.16 13.29
N PRO A 184 9.28 -6.90 14.13
CA PRO A 184 10.74 -6.81 14.14
C PRO A 184 11.37 -7.08 12.76
N ALA A 185 10.83 -8.03 11.97
CA ALA A 185 11.36 -8.33 10.65
C ALA A 185 11.17 -7.14 9.68
N TYR A 186 10.02 -6.46 9.77
CA TYR A 186 9.75 -5.28 8.96
C TYR A 186 10.64 -4.08 9.35
N ILE A 187 10.78 -3.83 10.65
CA ILE A 187 11.65 -2.75 11.14
C ILE A 187 13.12 -3.02 10.81
N ASP A 188 13.56 -4.29 10.89
CA ASP A 188 14.92 -4.69 10.49
C ASP A 188 15.16 -4.49 8.99
N ALA A 189 14.16 -4.81 8.15
CA ALA A 189 14.25 -4.57 6.71
C ALA A 189 14.39 -3.08 6.40
N LEU A 190 13.55 -2.22 6.99
CA LEU A 190 13.66 -0.77 6.83
C LEU A 190 15.03 -0.24 7.27
N ALA A 191 15.51 -0.67 8.44
CA ALA A 191 16.79 -0.22 8.95
C ALA A 191 17.97 -0.69 8.08
N THR A 192 17.90 -1.93 7.58
CA THR A 192 18.90 -2.49 6.66
C THR A 192 18.94 -1.69 5.36
N HIS A 193 17.79 -1.39 4.81
CA HIS A 193 17.65 -0.62 3.57
C HIS A 193 18.20 0.80 3.71
N VAL A 194 17.85 1.51 4.78
CA VAL A 194 18.37 2.85 5.07
C VAL A 194 19.88 2.81 5.27
N ARG A 195 20.42 1.83 6.02
CA ARG A 195 21.88 1.69 6.21
C ARG A 195 22.60 1.41 4.89
N ALA A 196 22.07 0.53 4.05
CA ALA A 196 22.66 0.24 2.74
C ALA A 196 22.73 1.49 1.84
N TYR A 197 21.75 2.39 1.97
CA TYR A 197 21.79 3.69 1.32
C TYR A 197 22.89 4.58 1.92
N TRP A 198 22.98 4.65 3.25
CA TRP A 198 23.98 5.46 3.96
C TRP A 198 25.40 4.96 3.80
N ASP A 199 25.60 3.66 3.64
CA ASP A 199 26.93 3.08 3.34
C ASP A 199 27.49 3.59 2.00
N LYS A 200 26.60 3.89 1.04
CA LYS A 200 26.98 4.43 -0.28
C LYS A 200 27.10 5.97 -0.32
N HIS A 201 26.26 6.65 0.45
CA HIS A 201 26.06 8.10 0.34
C HIS A 201 26.45 8.88 1.61
N GLY A 202 26.90 8.19 2.66
CA GLY A 202 27.09 8.74 4.00
C GLY A 202 25.76 8.93 4.75
N ALA A 203 25.82 8.93 6.08
CA ALA A 203 24.65 9.20 6.91
C ALA A 203 24.45 10.71 7.13
N PRO A 204 23.23 11.26 7.06
CA PRO A 204 22.99 12.70 7.22
C PRO A 204 23.44 13.23 8.58
N VAL A 205 23.25 12.44 9.62
CA VAL A 205 23.56 12.84 11.01
C VAL A 205 25.03 13.12 11.26
N SER A 206 25.95 12.47 10.54
CA SER A 206 27.40 12.75 10.63
C SER A 206 27.78 14.14 10.13
N MET A 207 26.89 14.79 9.38
CA MET A 207 27.08 16.13 8.81
C MET A 207 26.08 17.15 9.38
N GLY A 208 25.46 16.86 10.53
CA GLY A 208 24.42 17.72 11.12
C GLY A 208 23.09 17.71 10.39
N GLY A 209 22.90 16.75 9.49
CA GLY A 209 21.64 16.56 8.76
C GLY A 209 20.57 15.83 9.58
N ARG A 210 19.44 15.53 8.93
CA ARG A 210 18.25 14.91 9.56
C ARG A 210 17.68 13.81 8.69
N LEU A 211 17.14 12.76 9.35
CA LEU A 211 16.26 11.78 8.71
C LEU A 211 14.79 12.23 8.88
N VAL A 212 14.10 12.38 7.79
CA VAL A 212 12.65 12.68 7.75
C VAL A 212 11.90 11.38 7.39
N MET A 213 11.05 10.93 8.28
CA MET A 213 10.17 9.77 8.07
C MET A 213 8.79 10.29 7.67
N SER A 214 8.49 10.24 6.39
CA SER A 214 7.23 10.76 5.83
C SER A 214 6.22 9.64 5.62
N PHE A 215 5.03 9.81 6.20
CA PHE A 215 3.90 8.91 6.02
C PHE A 215 2.79 9.63 5.23
N HIS A 216 1.96 8.88 4.50
CA HIS A 216 0.78 9.49 3.89
C HIS A 216 -0.14 10.02 5.00
N GLY A 217 -0.60 11.26 4.89
CA GLY A 217 -1.55 11.82 5.84
C GLY A 217 -2.93 11.19 5.71
N ILE A 218 -3.70 11.25 6.78
CA ILE A 218 -5.15 11.01 6.77
C ILE A 218 -5.87 12.20 7.42
N PRO A 219 -7.18 12.40 7.16
CA PRO A 219 -7.95 13.40 7.87
C PRO A 219 -7.88 13.21 9.40
N LYS A 220 -7.62 14.27 10.14
CA LYS A 220 -7.58 14.22 11.61
C LYS A 220 -8.86 13.66 12.20
N ALA A 221 -10.00 13.96 11.59
CA ALA A 221 -11.30 13.42 12.00
C ALA A 221 -11.37 11.88 11.95
N SER A 222 -10.61 11.19 11.12
CA SER A 222 -10.53 9.71 11.11
C SER A 222 -9.80 9.21 12.36
N SER A 223 -8.67 9.83 12.72
CA SER A 223 -7.94 9.55 13.96
C SER A 223 -8.80 9.83 15.20
N ASP A 224 -9.53 10.96 15.21
CA ASP A 224 -10.41 11.33 16.32
C ASP A 224 -11.58 10.34 16.52
N ARG A 225 -11.96 9.60 15.47
CA ARG A 225 -12.96 8.52 15.55
C ARG A 225 -12.38 7.15 15.89
N GLY A 226 -11.09 7.08 16.17
CA GLY A 226 -10.43 5.86 16.64
C GLY A 226 -9.64 5.10 15.57
N ASP A 227 -9.33 5.71 14.40
CA ASP A 227 -8.38 5.12 13.47
C ASP A 227 -6.98 5.08 14.12
N VAL A 228 -6.38 3.91 14.14
CA VAL A 228 -5.11 3.67 14.86
C VAL A 228 -3.87 4.09 14.07
N TYR A 229 -4.05 4.55 12.83
CA TYR A 229 -2.99 4.83 11.88
C TYR A 229 -1.88 5.74 12.43
N GLU A 230 -2.27 6.87 13.04
CA GLU A 230 -1.30 7.82 13.61
C GLU A 230 -0.41 7.17 14.66
N ALA A 231 -1.00 6.41 15.58
CA ALA A 231 -0.26 5.72 16.63
C ALA A 231 0.72 4.68 16.03
N GLN A 232 0.28 3.94 15.03
CA GLN A 232 1.11 2.95 14.33
C GLN A 232 2.25 3.60 13.53
N CYS A 233 2.01 4.71 12.83
CA CYS A 233 3.07 5.48 12.16
C CYS A 233 4.13 5.97 13.15
N ARG A 234 3.70 6.52 14.28
CA ARG A 234 4.62 6.97 15.35
C ARG A 234 5.44 5.81 15.89
N ARG A 235 4.81 4.67 16.14
CA ARG A 235 5.48 3.47 16.62
C ARG A 235 6.51 2.94 15.62
N THR A 236 6.17 2.85 14.33
CA THR A 236 7.14 2.48 13.28
C THR A 236 8.34 3.42 13.27
N ALA A 237 8.10 4.74 13.31
CA ALA A 237 9.17 5.73 13.26
C ALA A 237 10.10 5.65 14.49
N GLU A 238 9.56 5.47 15.69
CA GLU A 238 10.32 5.28 16.92
C GLU A 238 11.20 4.03 16.87
N LEU A 239 10.62 2.91 16.44
CA LEU A 239 11.35 1.64 16.32
C LEU A 239 12.44 1.71 15.25
N LEU A 240 12.16 2.35 14.11
CA LEU A 240 13.16 2.55 13.05
C LEU A 240 14.29 3.46 13.54
N ALA A 241 13.97 4.58 14.18
CA ALA A 241 14.99 5.47 14.75
C ALA A 241 15.86 4.75 15.79
N GLN A 242 15.26 3.99 16.69
CA GLN A 242 15.97 3.16 17.67
C GLN A 242 16.86 2.13 16.98
N ARG A 243 16.37 1.45 15.94
CA ARG A 243 17.14 0.45 15.21
C ARG A 243 18.32 1.08 14.44
N LEU A 244 18.18 2.31 13.98
CA LEU A 244 19.24 3.07 13.32
C LEU A 244 20.25 3.70 14.30
N GLY A 245 19.93 3.75 15.61
CA GLY A 245 20.75 4.37 16.64
C GLY A 245 20.67 5.92 16.60
N LEU A 246 19.52 6.47 16.21
CA LEU A 246 19.32 7.90 16.08
C LEU A 246 18.82 8.53 17.38
N GLU A 247 19.43 9.64 17.77
CA GLU A 247 18.95 10.48 18.86
C GLU A 247 17.68 11.27 18.45
N ARG A 248 16.93 11.76 19.43
CA ARG A 248 15.60 12.37 19.20
C ARG A 248 15.62 13.58 18.26
N ASP A 249 16.68 14.36 18.28
CA ASP A 249 16.87 15.55 17.44
C ASP A 249 17.42 15.24 16.04
N GLN A 250 17.78 14.00 15.74
CA GLN A 250 18.35 13.56 14.46
C GLN A 250 17.30 13.11 13.45
N TRP A 251 16.06 12.98 13.86
CA TRP A 251 14.97 12.56 12.99
C TRP A 251 13.64 13.26 13.32
N CYS A 252 12.73 13.26 12.37
CA CYS A 252 11.35 13.69 12.59
C CYS A 252 10.38 12.81 11.80
N LEU A 253 9.15 12.70 12.35
CA LEU A 253 8.00 12.10 11.68
C LEU A 253 7.10 13.20 11.15
N CYS A 254 6.64 13.07 9.90
CA CYS A 254 5.71 13.99 9.28
C CYS A 254 4.70 13.25 8.39
N PHE A 255 3.66 13.98 7.95
CA PHE A 255 2.60 13.47 7.10
C PHE A 255 2.50 14.26 5.80
N GLN A 256 2.51 13.55 4.67
CA GLN A 256 2.44 14.09 3.31
C GLN A 256 1.03 14.05 2.71
N SER A 257 0.89 14.55 1.50
CA SER A 257 -0.28 14.38 0.60
C SER A 257 -1.58 15.00 1.14
N ARG A 258 -1.48 16.09 1.90
CA ARG A 258 -2.67 16.81 2.37
C ARG A 258 -3.57 17.21 1.21
N PHE A 259 -4.85 16.88 1.33
CA PHE A 259 -5.86 17.17 0.33
C PHE A 259 -7.08 17.89 0.91
N GLY A 260 -7.61 18.86 0.14
CA GLY A 260 -8.84 19.56 0.52
C GLY A 260 -8.64 20.63 1.59
N ARG A 261 -9.72 20.95 2.32
CA ARG A 261 -9.74 22.03 3.33
C ARG A 261 -9.75 21.50 4.77
N ASP A 262 -10.00 20.22 4.94
CA ASP A 262 -10.07 19.59 6.24
C ASP A 262 -8.69 19.56 6.90
N GLU A 263 -8.67 19.45 8.22
CA GLU A 263 -7.44 19.24 8.97
C GLU A 263 -6.98 17.79 8.81
N TRP A 264 -5.71 17.61 8.49
CA TRP A 264 -5.04 16.33 8.37
C TRP A 264 -4.02 16.16 9.48
N LEU A 265 -3.52 14.94 9.68
CA LEU A 265 -2.48 14.65 10.67
C LEU A 265 -1.26 15.54 10.46
N ARG A 266 -0.64 15.94 11.57
CA ARG A 266 0.51 16.85 11.62
C ARG A 266 1.71 16.18 12.31
N PRO A 267 2.94 16.73 12.11
CA PRO A 267 3.30 17.88 11.26
C PRO A 267 3.23 17.54 9.77
N TYR A 268 3.02 18.55 8.90
CA TYR A 268 3.04 18.34 7.46
C TYR A 268 4.48 18.25 6.94
N THR A 269 4.76 17.29 6.05
CA THR A 269 6.10 17.03 5.54
C THR A 269 6.71 18.26 4.85
N VAL A 270 5.93 18.97 4.05
CA VAL A 270 6.40 20.17 3.35
C VAL A 270 6.79 21.30 4.31
N ASP A 271 6.02 21.51 5.39
CA ASP A 271 6.34 22.53 6.38
C ASP A 271 7.61 22.15 7.16
N SER A 272 7.72 20.88 7.59
CA SER A 272 8.88 20.38 8.30
C SER A 272 10.19 20.52 7.50
N VAL A 273 10.18 20.17 6.21
CA VAL A 273 11.42 20.30 5.42
C VAL A 273 11.76 21.75 5.09
N ARG A 274 10.77 22.64 4.95
CA ARG A 274 10.99 24.08 4.81
C ARG A 274 11.62 24.67 6.08
N GLU A 275 11.12 24.27 7.25
CA GLU A 275 11.69 24.68 8.55
C GLU A 275 13.14 24.20 8.70
N LEU A 276 13.44 22.95 8.34
CA LEU A 276 14.81 22.43 8.35
C LEU A 276 15.72 23.22 7.40
N GLY A 277 15.28 23.52 6.19
CA GLY A 277 16.01 24.36 5.23
C GLY A 277 16.24 25.78 5.75
N ALA A 278 15.20 26.41 6.32
CA ALA A 278 15.30 27.75 6.91
C ALA A 278 16.24 27.79 8.14
N ALA A 279 16.31 26.70 8.90
CA ALA A 279 17.24 26.52 10.00
C ALA A 279 18.68 26.25 9.56
N GLY A 280 18.94 26.12 8.24
CA GLY A 280 20.26 25.88 7.69
C GLY A 280 20.78 24.44 7.83
N VAL A 281 19.87 23.47 8.05
CA VAL A 281 20.24 22.04 8.03
C VAL A 281 20.74 21.70 6.62
N THR A 282 21.99 21.25 6.52
CA THR A 282 22.69 21.10 5.24
C THR A 282 22.29 19.84 4.46
N ARG A 283 21.75 18.82 5.14
CA ARG A 283 21.32 17.59 4.49
C ARG A 283 20.04 17.03 5.11
N VAL A 284 19.10 16.66 4.26
CA VAL A 284 17.86 15.97 4.64
C VAL A 284 17.75 14.69 3.82
N ASP A 285 17.71 13.55 4.52
CA ASP A 285 17.36 12.27 3.92
C ASP A 285 15.90 11.96 4.25
N VAL A 286 15.12 11.55 3.27
CA VAL A 286 13.69 11.24 3.44
C VAL A 286 13.45 9.78 3.11
N VAL A 287 12.75 9.09 4.01
CA VAL A 287 12.23 7.73 3.80
C VAL A 287 10.73 7.71 4.04
N CYS A 288 9.99 6.85 3.34
CA CYS A 288 8.55 6.72 3.43
C CYS A 288 8.14 5.35 3.99
N PRO A 289 8.21 5.10 5.32
CA PRO A 289 8.01 3.77 5.89
C PRO A 289 6.58 3.22 5.79
N GLY A 290 5.61 4.03 5.38
CA GLY A 290 4.24 3.60 5.12
C GLY A 290 4.00 3.05 3.71
N PHE A 291 5.02 3.13 2.84
CA PHE A 291 4.92 2.72 1.44
C PHE A 291 5.77 1.48 1.19
N ALA A 292 5.11 0.38 0.84
CA ALA A 292 5.81 -0.87 0.51
C ALA A 292 6.48 -0.82 -0.86
N ALA A 293 5.98 0.02 -1.75
CA ALA A 293 6.47 0.20 -3.12
C ALA A 293 6.46 1.67 -3.51
N ASP A 294 7.42 2.05 -4.36
CA ASP A 294 7.46 3.37 -4.95
C ASP A 294 6.23 3.63 -5.82
N CYS A 295 5.74 4.86 -5.75
CA CYS A 295 4.52 5.29 -6.40
C CYS A 295 4.58 6.78 -6.75
N LEU A 296 3.47 7.34 -7.20
CA LEU A 296 3.36 8.77 -7.51
C LEU A 296 3.74 9.64 -6.30
N GLU A 297 3.27 9.24 -5.12
CA GLU A 297 3.43 9.98 -3.87
C GLU A 297 4.86 9.96 -3.35
N THR A 298 5.66 8.95 -3.69
CA THR A 298 7.05 8.86 -3.26
C THR A 298 8.01 9.47 -4.28
N ILE A 299 7.79 9.21 -5.56
CA ILE A 299 8.70 9.67 -6.62
C ILE A 299 8.45 11.15 -6.96
N GLU A 300 7.21 11.52 -7.23
CA GLU A 300 6.93 12.89 -7.69
C GLU A 300 6.73 13.85 -6.52
N GLU A 301 5.94 13.50 -5.49
CA GLU A 301 5.68 14.39 -4.37
C GLU A 301 6.92 14.54 -3.47
N ILE A 302 7.55 13.42 -3.08
CA ILE A 302 8.71 13.47 -2.17
C ILE A 302 10.01 13.76 -2.92
N ASN A 303 10.37 12.94 -3.90
CA ASN A 303 11.68 13.08 -4.53
C ASN A 303 11.79 14.33 -5.40
N ASP A 304 10.72 14.80 -6.04
CA ASP A 304 10.75 15.98 -6.90
C ASP A 304 10.21 17.25 -6.23
N GLU A 305 8.94 17.25 -5.78
CA GLU A 305 8.29 18.43 -5.24
C GLU A 305 8.93 18.85 -3.91
N LEU A 306 9.04 17.92 -2.95
CA LEU A 306 9.58 18.19 -1.64
C LEU A 306 11.06 18.58 -1.68
N ARG A 307 11.84 17.98 -2.58
CA ARG A 307 13.24 18.38 -2.84
C ARG A 307 13.32 19.84 -3.22
N ARG A 308 12.48 20.31 -4.14
CA ARG A 308 12.45 21.72 -4.57
C ARG A 308 12.08 22.65 -3.41
N GLU A 309 11.12 22.26 -2.60
CA GLU A 309 10.69 23.01 -1.42
C GLU A 309 11.81 23.19 -0.40
N TYR A 310 12.53 22.11 -0.08
CA TYR A 310 13.68 22.17 0.83
C TYR A 310 14.79 23.05 0.28
N LEU A 311 15.21 22.82 -0.98
CA LEU A 311 16.31 23.58 -1.59
C LEU A 311 16.00 25.08 -1.69
N SER A 312 14.73 25.42 -1.99
CA SER A 312 14.29 26.83 -2.06
C SER A 312 14.24 27.50 -0.68
N ALA A 313 13.97 26.74 0.36
CA ALA A 313 13.88 27.24 1.74
C ALA A 313 15.24 27.34 2.42
N PHE A 314 16.29 26.68 1.89
CA PHE A 314 17.60 26.62 2.53
C PHE A 314 18.22 28.02 2.73
N ARG A 315 18.69 28.28 3.97
CA ARG A 315 19.29 29.56 4.41
C ARG A 315 20.67 29.39 5.03
N GLY A 316 21.25 28.17 4.99
CA GLY A 316 22.60 27.90 5.49
C GLY A 316 23.67 28.44 4.55
N GLY A 317 24.89 28.53 5.06
CA GLY A 317 26.11 28.81 4.25
C GLY A 317 26.56 27.50 3.56
N GLY A 318 26.81 27.56 2.25
CA GLY A 318 27.31 26.42 1.49
C GLY A 318 26.26 25.66 0.69
N GLN A 319 26.55 24.39 0.38
CA GLN A 319 25.64 23.52 -0.38
C GLN A 319 24.69 22.81 0.56
N SER A 320 23.48 22.51 0.05
CA SER A 320 22.49 21.68 0.73
C SER A 320 22.18 20.45 -0.10
N GLU A 321 21.90 19.34 0.57
CA GLU A 321 21.62 18.05 -0.04
C GLU A 321 20.25 17.52 0.39
N PHE A 322 19.49 17.02 -0.56
CA PHE A 322 18.24 16.32 -0.32
C PHE A 322 18.30 14.94 -0.96
N HIS A 323 18.13 13.91 -0.16
CA HIS A 323 18.16 12.53 -0.59
C HIS A 323 16.79 11.87 -0.32
N TYR A 324 16.22 11.25 -1.33
CA TYR A 324 15.11 10.35 -1.17
C TYR A 324 15.66 8.91 -1.13
N ILE A 325 15.35 8.19 -0.07
CA ILE A 325 15.62 6.75 0.06
C ILE A 325 14.38 6.05 -0.43
N ASP A 326 14.49 5.28 -1.51
CA ASP A 326 13.39 4.57 -2.14
C ASP A 326 12.63 3.65 -1.17
N ALA A 327 11.40 3.32 -1.51
CA ALA A 327 10.62 2.34 -0.76
C ALA A 327 11.34 0.98 -0.77
N LEU A 328 10.94 0.08 0.12
CA LEU A 328 11.53 -1.26 0.17
C LEU A 328 11.41 -2.01 -1.16
N ASN A 329 10.34 -1.78 -1.92
CA ASN A 329 10.10 -2.45 -3.19
C ASN A 329 10.26 -3.98 -3.07
N GLU A 330 10.82 -4.64 -4.08
CA GLU A 330 11.17 -6.07 -4.07
C GLU A 330 12.59 -6.35 -3.56
N SER A 331 13.12 -5.51 -2.67
CA SER A 331 14.46 -5.71 -2.12
C SER A 331 14.59 -7.05 -1.37
N PRO A 332 15.78 -7.65 -1.31
CA PRO A 332 15.97 -8.91 -0.60
C PRO A 332 15.55 -8.85 0.87
N GLU A 333 15.79 -7.73 1.54
CA GLU A 333 15.38 -7.49 2.93
C GLU A 333 13.86 -7.40 3.07
N ALA A 334 13.16 -6.77 2.11
CA ALA A 334 11.71 -6.72 2.08
C ALA A 334 11.09 -8.12 1.91
N VAL A 335 11.57 -8.85 0.91
CA VAL A 335 11.09 -10.23 0.62
C VAL A 335 11.27 -11.13 1.84
N LYS A 336 12.44 -11.08 2.49
CA LYS A 336 12.73 -11.84 3.70
C LYS A 336 11.80 -11.48 4.85
N ALA A 337 11.55 -10.19 5.05
CA ALA A 337 10.66 -9.69 6.10
C ALA A 337 9.22 -10.14 5.86
N TYR A 338 8.68 -9.92 4.66
CA TYR A 338 7.33 -10.33 4.30
C TYR A 338 7.16 -11.85 4.37
N ALA A 339 8.14 -12.62 3.91
CA ALA A 339 8.10 -14.08 4.02
C ALA A 339 8.08 -14.56 5.48
N THR A 340 8.82 -13.88 6.37
CA THR A 340 8.82 -14.19 7.82
C THR A 340 7.44 -13.95 8.43
N ILE A 341 6.83 -12.80 8.12
CA ILE A 341 5.48 -12.45 8.56
C ILE A 341 4.46 -13.47 8.02
N VAL A 342 4.51 -13.75 6.72
CA VAL A 342 3.59 -14.69 6.05
C VAL A 342 3.69 -16.10 6.67
N ARG A 343 4.90 -16.64 6.90
CA ARG A 343 5.08 -17.96 7.52
C ARG A 343 4.45 -18.03 8.90
N ARG A 344 4.56 -16.95 9.68
CA ARG A 344 3.95 -16.88 11.02
C ARG A 344 2.42 -16.83 10.94
N GLU A 345 1.87 -15.96 10.10
CA GLU A 345 0.43 -15.74 9.99
C GLU A 345 -0.30 -16.89 9.26
N ALA A 346 0.43 -17.62 8.42
CA ALA A 346 -0.07 -18.83 7.76
C ALA A 346 0.12 -20.10 8.59
N ALA A 347 0.56 -20.03 9.85
CA ALA A 347 0.79 -21.21 10.68
C ALA A 347 -0.45 -22.16 10.71
N GLY A 348 -0.21 -23.44 10.42
CA GLY A 348 -1.25 -24.46 10.27
C GLY A 348 -2.00 -24.43 8.93
N TRP A 349 -1.59 -23.57 7.99
CA TRP A 349 -2.03 -23.57 6.60
C TRP A 349 -0.91 -23.92 5.63
N LEU A 350 0.33 -23.65 6.03
CA LEU A 350 1.57 -24.05 5.33
C LEU A 350 2.18 -25.27 6.00
#